data_04cee380f86db245a74cbea1dbbb4d7d
#
_entry.id   04cee380f86db245a74cbea1dbbb4d7d
#
_cell.length_a   1.000
_cell.length_b   1.000
_cell.length_c   1.000
_cell.angle_alpha   90.00
_cell.angle_beta   90.00
_cell.angle_gamma   90.00
#
_symmetry.space_group_name_H-M   'P 1'
#
loop_
_entity.id
_entity.type
_entity.pdbx_description
1 polymer ?
#
loop_
_entity_poly.entity_id
_entity_poly.type
_entity_poly.pdbx_seq_one_letter_code
_entity_poly.pdbx_strand_id
1 'polypeptide(L)'
;MKKTGWENIELKDTIQLLKDIGQWSSTNLKTSFISDIEASLKWVLSERFAKYEQLNDSIFRIRKQCAPEFFFSSKSELLCPQPKHITKEGRINRIKDPVLYCALKKETAIEEVSLNLGDFFVLITYAPIKPIQCLDLIRENSPEGLNKQGTINFHIINNFIRSEFCRPKD
;
A
#
# COMPACT_ATOMS: atom_id res chain seq x y z
N MET A 1 -29.66 -8.33 11.40
CA MET A 1 -28.36 -8.02 10.81
C MET A 1 -28.59 -7.39 9.43
N LYS A 2 -28.13 -6.14 9.19
CA LYS A 2 -28.17 -5.55 7.86
C LYS A 2 -27.18 -6.33 6.99
N LYS A 3 -27.68 -7.02 5.95
CA LYS A 3 -26.84 -7.69 4.96
C LYS A 3 -25.90 -6.65 4.34
N THR A 4 -24.63 -6.88 4.43
CA THR A 4 -23.63 -5.99 3.85
C THR A 4 -23.57 -6.19 2.35
N GLY A 5 -23.33 -5.13 1.61
CA GLY A 5 -23.43 -5.07 0.16
C GLY A 5 -22.69 -6.17 -0.63
N TRP A 6 -21.56 -6.72 -0.13
CA TRP A 6 -20.76 -7.76 -0.79
C TRP A 6 -21.39 -9.13 -0.92
N GLU A 7 -22.27 -9.49 -0.02
CA GLU A 7 -23.00 -10.75 -0.06
C GLU A 7 -24.00 -10.81 -1.22
N ASN A 8 -24.30 -9.63 -1.80
CA ASN A 8 -25.28 -9.47 -2.86
C ASN A 8 -24.69 -9.06 -4.22
N ILE A 9 -23.37 -8.79 -4.31
CA ILE A 9 -22.73 -8.47 -5.59
C ILE A 9 -22.45 -9.76 -6.35
N GLU A 10 -22.86 -9.81 -7.59
CA GLU A 10 -22.57 -10.93 -8.44
C GLU A 10 -21.06 -10.97 -8.76
N LEU A 11 -20.51 -12.18 -8.89
CA LEU A 11 -19.08 -12.38 -9.18
C LEU A 11 -18.62 -11.64 -10.44
N LYS A 12 -19.46 -11.62 -11.48
CA LYS A 12 -19.17 -10.89 -12.73
C LYS A 12 -18.94 -9.40 -12.50
N ASP A 13 -19.72 -8.78 -11.59
CA ASP A 13 -19.62 -7.35 -11.31
C ASP A 13 -18.35 -7.04 -10.50
N THR A 14 -18.00 -7.93 -9.56
CA THR A 14 -16.71 -7.84 -8.85
C THR A 14 -15.53 -7.94 -9.82
N ILE A 15 -15.54 -8.91 -10.74
CA ILE A 15 -14.46 -9.08 -11.73
C ILE A 15 -14.41 -7.87 -12.68
N GLN A 16 -15.54 -7.36 -13.13
CA GLN A 16 -15.57 -6.20 -14.02
C GLN A 16 -15.02 -4.96 -13.30
N LEU A 17 -15.43 -4.70 -12.06
CA LEU A 17 -14.89 -3.61 -11.24
C LEU A 17 -13.36 -3.68 -11.11
N LEU A 18 -12.81 -4.86 -10.84
CA LEU A 18 -11.35 -5.03 -10.72
C LEU A 18 -10.61 -4.83 -12.04
N LYS A 19 -11.20 -5.24 -13.17
CA LYS A 19 -10.66 -4.95 -14.50
C LYS A 19 -10.63 -3.45 -14.78
N ASP A 20 -11.71 -2.75 -14.45
CA ASP A 20 -11.82 -1.30 -14.65
C ASP A 20 -10.77 -0.55 -13.79
N ILE A 21 -10.57 -0.99 -12.54
CA ILE A 21 -9.51 -0.45 -11.67
C ILE A 21 -8.12 -0.77 -12.24
N GLY A 22 -7.87 -1.99 -12.72
CA GLY A 22 -6.58 -2.40 -13.28
C GLY A 22 -6.21 -1.72 -14.59
N GLN A 23 -7.20 -1.24 -15.37
CA GLN A 23 -7.00 -0.46 -16.58
C GLN A 23 -6.89 1.05 -16.31
N TRP A 24 -7.00 1.44 -15.06
CA TRP A 24 -6.98 2.83 -14.66
C TRP A 24 -5.61 3.48 -14.92
N SER A 25 -5.61 4.44 -15.81
CA SER A 25 -4.51 5.38 -16.01
C SER A 25 -4.95 6.75 -15.48
N SER A 26 -4.12 7.35 -14.64
CA SER A 26 -4.40 8.63 -13.96
C SER A 26 -4.69 9.81 -14.90
N THR A 27 -4.45 9.65 -16.21
CA THR A 27 -4.53 10.72 -17.20
C THR A 27 -5.87 10.87 -17.91
N ASN A 28 -6.82 9.90 -17.78
CA ASN A 28 -8.01 9.87 -18.66
C ASN A 28 -9.36 9.71 -17.95
N LEU A 29 -9.45 9.98 -16.63
CA LEU A 29 -10.68 9.69 -15.90
C LEU A 29 -11.65 10.86 -15.83
N LYS A 30 -12.92 10.57 -16.14
CA LYS A 30 -14.04 11.44 -15.77
C LYS A 30 -14.19 11.44 -14.24
N THR A 31 -14.44 12.60 -13.65
CA THR A 31 -14.56 12.80 -12.20
C THR A 31 -15.62 11.87 -11.54
N SER A 32 -16.69 11.53 -12.28
CA SER A 32 -17.72 10.58 -11.82
C SER A 32 -17.16 9.16 -11.62
N PHE A 33 -16.29 8.71 -12.50
CA PHE A 33 -15.69 7.38 -12.42
C PHE A 33 -14.72 7.25 -11.24
N ILE A 34 -14.00 8.34 -10.91
CA ILE A 34 -13.14 8.40 -9.70
C ILE A 34 -13.99 8.23 -8.44
N SER A 35 -15.12 8.92 -8.36
CA SER A 35 -16.06 8.83 -7.24
C SER A 35 -16.59 7.40 -7.06
N ASP A 36 -16.90 6.69 -8.14
CA ASP A 36 -17.40 5.33 -8.10
C ASP A 36 -16.30 4.33 -7.66
N ILE A 37 -15.07 4.52 -8.12
CA ILE A 37 -13.90 3.75 -7.67
C ILE A 37 -13.61 4.02 -6.19
N GLU A 38 -13.60 5.28 -5.76
CA GLU A 38 -13.39 5.62 -4.35
C GLU A 38 -14.46 5.03 -3.44
N ALA A 39 -15.72 5.07 -3.84
CA ALA A 39 -16.81 4.44 -3.12
C ALA A 39 -16.62 2.92 -3.05
N SER A 40 -16.22 2.30 -4.15
CA SER A 40 -15.96 0.86 -4.23
C SER A 40 -14.76 0.45 -3.39
N LEU A 41 -13.66 1.21 -3.45
CA LEU A 41 -12.46 0.97 -2.62
C LEU A 41 -12.73 1.21 -1.13
N LYS A 42 -13.44 2.27 -0.76
CA LYS A 42 -13.88 2.49 0.62
C LYS A 42 -14.67 1.32 1.14
N TRP A 43 -15.49 0.74 0.29
CA TRP A 43 -16.29 -0.40 0.61
C TRP A 43 -15.44 -1.69 0.72
N VAL A 44 -14.48 -1.94 -0.19
CA VAL A 44 -13.46 -3.02 -0.13
C VAL A 44 -12.61 -2.91 1.11
N LEU A 45 -12.19 -1.70 1.47
CA LEU A 45 -11.37 -1.39 2.64
C LEU A 45 -12.23 -1.15 3.90
N SER A 46 -13.55 -1.46 3.85
CA SER A 46 -14.40 -1.38 5.04
C SER A 46 -13.87 -2.27 6.16
N GLU A 47 -14.22 -1.96 7.40
CA GLU A 47 -13.76 -2.67 8.60
C GLU A 47 -13.88 -4.20 8.55
N ARG A 48 -14.73 -4.74 7.66
CA ARG A 48 -14.86 -6.18 7.47
C ARG A 48 -13.75 -6.81 6.65
N PHE A 49 -13.09 -6.02 5.80
CA PHE A 49 -12.03 -6.51 4.91
C PHE A 49 -10.65 -6.07 5.36
N ALA A 50 -10.56 -5.02 6.14
CA ALA A 50 -9.33 -4.49 6.64
C ALA A 50 -9.27 -4.68 8.15
N LYS A 51 -8.23 -5.30 8.62
CA LYS A 51 -7.92 -5.40 10.05
C LYS A 51 -6.98 -4.25 10.39
N TYR A 52 -7.38 -3.42 11.35
CA TYR A 52 -6.49 -2.43 11.92
C TYR A 52 -5.63 -3.10 12.99
N GLU A 53 -4.34 -3.05 12.80
CA GLU A 53 -3.36 -3.53 13.78
C GLU A 53 -2.59 -2.35 14.35
N GLN A 54 -2.15 -2.49 15.59
CA GLN A 54 -1.26 -1.49 16.20
C GLN A 54 0.18 -1.93 15.99
N LEU A 55 0.93 -1.11 15.27
CA LEU A 55 2.36 -1.30 15.10
C LEU A 55 3.09 -0.60 16.25
N ASN A 56 3.75 -1.39 17.08
CA ASN A 56 4.58 -0.93 18.19
C ASN A 56 6.08 -1.13 17.91
N ASP A 57 6.40 -1.95 16.91
CA ASP A 57 7.77 -2.30 16.56
C ASP A 57 8.43 -1.24 15.68
N SER A 58 9.75 -1.26 15.67
CA SER A 58 10.54 -0.40 14.79
C SER A 58 10.29 -0.75 13.32
N ILE A 59 10.30 0.27 12.48
CA ILE A 59 10.24 0.14 11.01
C ILE A 59 11.53 0.65 10.39
N PHE A 60 11.87 0.13 9.23
CA PHE A 60 13.17 0.30 8.60
C PHE A 60 13.06 0.91 7.21
N ARG A 61 14.00 1.78 6.89
CA ARG A 61 14.14 2.35 5.55
C ARG A 61 15.60 2.41 5.17
N ILE A 62 15.89 2.16 3.90
CA ILE A 62 17.22 2.34 3.34
C ILE A 62 17.24 3.51 2.35
N ARG A 63 18.33 4.26 2.37
CA ARG A 63 18.64 5.25 1.34
C ARG A 63 20.05 5.00 0.81
N LYS A 64 20.16 4.81 -0.50
CA LYS A 64 21.47 4.77 -1.17
C LYS A 64 22.16 6.12 -1.06
N GLN A 65 23.48 6.09 -1.00
CA GLN A 65 24.35 7.26 -0.96
C GLN A 65 25.37 7.20 -2.08
N CYS A 66 25.85 8.37 -2.50
CA CYS A 66 26.86 8.48 -3.56
C CYS A 66 28.27 8.18 -3.05
N ALA A 67 28.53 8.40 -1.77
CA ALA A 67 29.84 8.24 -1.16
C ALA A 67 29.74 7.92 0.34
N PRO A 68 30.77 7.27 0.95
CA PRO A 68 30.72 6.89 2.37
C PRO A 68 30.73 8.08 3.32
N GLU A 69 31.28 9.21 2.90
CA GLU A 69 31.35 10.44 3.72
C GLU A 69 30.09 11.30 3.64
N PHE A 70 29.10 10.88 2.85
CA PHE A 70 27.86 11.66 2.72
C PHE A 70 26.95 11.42 3.93
N PHE A 71 26.79 12.43 4.77
CA PHE A 71 25.88 12.42 5.89
C PHE A 71 24.67 13.30 5.61
N PHE A 72 23.49 12.86 6.09
CA PHE A 72 22.32 13.71 6.03
C PHE A 72 22.49 14.94 6.93
N SER A 73 22.32 16.12 6.38
CA SER A 73 22.53 17.38 7.06
C SER A 73 21.38 17.74 8.01
N SER A 74 20.20 17.18 7.80
CA SER A 74 19.02 17.47 8.60
C SER A 74 18.13 16.28 8.86
N LYS A 75 17.39 16.28 9.96
CA LYS A 75 16.38 15.27 10.28
C LYS A 75 15.29 15.18 9.21
N SER A 76 14.98 16.30 8.54
CA SER A 76 13.95 16.31 7.47
C SER A 76 14.32 15.42 6.28
N GLU A 77 15.60 15.21 6.02
CA GLU A 77 16.06 14.31 4.95
C GLU A 77 15.85 12.82 5.30
N LEU A 78 15.81 12.52 6.59
CA LEU A 78 15.55 11.17 7.09
C LEU A 78 14.06 10.83 7.11
N LEU A 79 13.18 11.83 7.10
CA LEU A 79 11.73 11.66 7.14
C LEU A 79 11.13 11.47 5.74
N CYS A 80 9.84 11.72 5.63
CA CYS A 80 9.12 11.70 4.36
C CYS A 80 9.74 12.72 3.39
N PRO A 81 9.95 12.38 2.12
CA PRO A 81 10.51 13.31 1.15
C PRO A 81 9.61 14.55 1.02
N GLN A 82 10.22 15.72 0.79
CA GLN A 82 9.44 16.93 0.57
C GLN A 82 8.69 16.83 -0.79
N PRO A 83 7.48 17.40 -0.90
CA PRO A 83 6.67 17.33 -2.14
C PRO A 83 7.42 17.73 -3.40
N LYS A 84 8.30 18.75 -3.32
CA LYS A 84 9.11 19.24 -4.46
C LYS A 84 10.07 18.20 -5.05
N HIS A 85 10.46 17.18 -4.27
CA HIS A 85 11.36 16.13 -4.71
C HIS A 85 10.65 14.90 -5.29
N ILE A 86 9.31 14.87 -5.24
CA ILE A 86 8.50 13.78 -5.78
C ILE A 86 8.11 14.16 -7.21
N THR A 87 8.96 13.78 -8.15
CA THR A 87 8.82 14.11 -9.58
C THR A 87 8.20 12.99 -10.40
N LYS A 88 8.04 11.80 -9.80
CA LYS A 88 7.46 10.61 -10.43
C LYS A 88 6.40 10.00 -9.53
N GLU A 89 5.43 9.35 -10.14
CA GLU A 89 4.45 8.55 -9.40
C GLU A 89 5.10 7.28 -8.85
N GLY A 90 4.71 6.92 -7.63
CA GLY A 90 5.04 5.65 -7.02
C GLY A 90 3.81 4.73 -6.98
N ARG A 91 3.93 3.55 -6.38
CA ARG A 91 2.82 2.59 -6.27
C ARG A 91 1.59 3.15 -5.54
N ILE A 92 1.81 4.02 -4.55
CA ILE A 92 0.76 4.54 -3.67
C ILE A 92 0.80 6.06 -3.52
N ASN A 93 1.61 6.75 -4.30
CA ASN A 93 1.69 8.21 -4.26
C ASN A 93 1.66 8.84 -5.66
N ARG A 94 1.03 9.99 -5.74
CA ARG A 94 1.05 10.86 -6.92
C ARG A 94 2.27 11.79 -6.88
N ILE A 95 2.54 12.48 -8.00
CA ILE A 95 3.54 13.54 -8.05
C ILE A 95 3.22 14.58 -6.97
N LYS A 96 4.23 15.00 -6.21
CA LYS A 96 4.13 15.95 -5.08
C LYS A 96 3.34 15.43 -3.87
N ASP A 97 2.94 14.17 -3.85
CA ASP A 97 2.27 13.55 -2.71
C ASP A 97 3.27 12.72 -1.89
N PRO A 98 3.69 13.20 -0.71
CA PRO A 98 4.76 12.56 0.06
C PRO A 98 4.27 11.32 0.80
N VAL A 99 4.91 10.19 0.52
CA VAL A 99 4.70 8.93 1.22
C VAL A 99 6.02 8.40 1.77
N LEU A 100 6.01 7.93 3.01
CA LEU A 100 7.15 7.29 3.63
C LEU A 100 7.05 5.77 3.44
N TYR A 101 7.88 5.23 2.56
CA TYR A 101 8.00 3.79 2.35
C TYR A 101 8.96 3.21 3.39
N CYS A 102 8.50 2.23 4.15
CA CYS A 102 9.27 1.52 5.16
C CYS A 102 8.96 0.02 5.13
N ALA A 103 9.86 -0.78 5.67
CA ALA A 103 9.69 -2.21 5.87
C ALA A 103 9.63 -2.55 7.36
N LEU A 104 8.95 -3.65 7.70
CA LEU A 104 8.92 -4.18 9.06
C LEU A 104 10.19 -4.95 9.43
N LYS A 105 10.99 -5.35 8.43
CA LYS A 105 12.26 -6.07 8.60
C LYS A 105 13.37 -5.35 7.85
N LYS A 106 14.58 -5.41 8.39
CA LYS A 106 15.78 -4.82 7.76
C LYS A 106 16.08 -5.46 6.42
N GLU A 107 15.94 -6.77 6.34
CA GLU A 107 16.19 -7.57 5.14
C GLU A 107 15.28 -7.13 4.00
N THR A 108 13.99 -6.96 4.28
CA THR A 108 13.02 -6.44 3.30
C THR A 108 13.36 -5.01 2.84
N ALA A 109 13.84 -4.16 3.75
CA ALA A 109 14.28 -2.81 3.38
C ALA A 109 15.50 -2.84 2.45
N ILE A 110 16.41 -3.80 2.62
CA ILE A 110 17.59 -4.02 1.76
C ILE A 110 17.14 -4.49 0.37
N GLU A 111 16.27 -5.47 0.30
CA GLU A 111 15.73 -6.04 -0.94
C GLU A 111 14.97 -5.00 -1.78
N GLU A 112 14.14 -4.18 -1.12
CA GLU A 112 13.35 -3.12 -1.79
C GLU A 112 14.21 -2.08 -2.53
N VAL A 113 15.42 -1.82 -2.07
CA VAL A 113 16.33 -0.82 -2.66
C VAL A 113 17.26 -1.44 -3.70
N SER A 114 17.26 -2.77 -3.85
CA SER A 114 18.13 -3.50 -4.79
C SER A 114 19.58 -3.05 -4.66
N LEU A 115 20.17 -3.23 -3.47
CA LEU A 115 21.56 -2.90 -3.20
C LEU A 115 22.49 -3.87 -3.93
N ASN A 116 23.55 -3.33 -4.52
CA ASN A 116 24.64 -4.11 -5.11
C ASN A 116 25.86 -4.11 -4.18
N LEU A 117 26.73 -5.08 -4.38
CA LEU A 117 28.02 -5.10 -3.69
C LEU A 117 28.82 -3.82 -4.03
N GLY A 118 29.24 -3.10 -2.99
CA GLY A 118 29.93 -1.81 -3.13
C GLY A 118 29.03 -0.58 -3.04
N ASP A 119 27.70 -0.73 -2.99
CA ASP A 119 26.80 0.40 -2.74
C ASP A 119 26.91 0.90 -1.29
N PHE A 120 26.99 2.22 -1.14
CA PHE A 120 26.86 2.88 0.16
C PHE A 120 25.41 3.18 0.48
N PHE A 121 25.01 2.96 1.72
CA PHE A 121 23.65 3.23 2.16
C PHE A 121 23.56 3.61 3.64
N VAL A 122 22.49 4.27 4.00
CA VAL A 122 22.10 4.50 5.39
C VAL A 122 20.84 3.68 5.70
N LEU A 123 20.94 2.88 6.75
CA LEU A 123 19.80 2.20 7.35
C LEU A 123 19.19 3.12 8.42
N ILE A 124 17.96 3.54 8.20
CA ILE A 124 17.20 4.40 9.10
C ILE A 124 16.23 3.52 9.88
N THR A 125 16.28 3.61 11.20
CA THR A 125 15.34 2.94 12.09
C THR A 125 14.40 3.97 12.70
N TYR A 126 13.09 3.80 12.51
CA TYR A 126 12.07 4.63 13.16
C TYR A 126 11.44 3.82 14.28
N ALA A 127 11.51 4.36 15.50
CA ALA A 127 10.79 3.81 16.64
C ALA A 127 9.50 4.62 16.84
N PRO A 128 8.33 3.98 16.86
CA PRO A 128 7.08 4.66 17.15
C PRO A 128 7.10 5.25 18.57
N ILE A 129 6.78 6.54 18.70
CA ILE A 129 6.61 7.20 20.02
C ILE A 129 5.28 6.77 20.65
N LYS A 130 4.31 6.40 19.83
CA LYS A 130 3.01 5.85 20.20
C LYS A 130 2.59 4.83 19.15
N PRO A 131 1.70 3.89 19.50
CA PRO A 131 1.20 2.90 18.55
C PRO A 131 0.70 3.54 17.26
N ILE A 132 1.13 3.01 16.11
CA ILE A 132 0.66 3.43 14.80
C ILE A 132 -0.48 2.49 14.39
N GLN A 133 -1.61 3.05 14.05
CA GLN A 133 -2.72 2.27 13.52
C GLN A 133 -2.42 1.93 12.05
N CYS A 134 -2.32 0.63 11.77
CA CYS A 134 -2.01 0.10 10.45
C CYS A 134 -3.23 -0.60 9.85
N LEU A 135 -3.42 -0.43 8.56
CA LEU A 135 -4.40 -1.16 7.78
C LEU A 135 -3.72 -2.36 7.13
N ASP A 136 -4.13 -3.58 7.51
CA ASP A 136 -3.68 -4.80 6.86
C ASP A 136 -4.47 -5.00 5.55
N LEU A 137 -3.81 -4.75 4.42
CA LEU A 137 -4.38 -4.92 3.08
C LEU A 137 -4.30 -6.36 2.56
N ILE A 138 -3.46 -7.21 3.18
CA ILE A 138 -3.18 -8.58 2.69
C ILE A 138 -3.61 -9.58 3.74
N ARG A 139 -4.91 -9.74 3.88
CA ARG A 139 -5.47 -10.67 4.83
C ARG A 139 -5.56 -12.07 4.22
N GLU A 140 -5.00 -13.08 4.88
CA GLU A 140 -5.02 -14.46 4.39
C GLU A 140 -6.39 -15.13 4.57
N ASN A 141 -7.06 -14.86 5.67
CA ASN A 141 -8.33 -15.49 6.00
C ASN A 141 -9.51 -14.56 5.72
N SER A 142 -10.57 -15.11 5.13
CA SER A 142 -11.82 -14.36 4.98
C SER A 142 -12.42 -14.01 6.35
N PRO A 143 -13.09 -12.86 6.48
CA PRO A 143 -13.83 -12.51 7.69
C PRO A 143 -14.88 -13.58 8.02
N GLU A 144 -15.10 -13.82 9.31
CA GLU A 144 -16.17 -14.69 9.77
C GLU A 144 -17.55 -14.16 9.37
N GLY A 145 -18.49 -15.07 9.14
CA GLY A 145 -19.88 -14.73 8.86
C GLY A 145 -20.17 -14.31 7.44
N LEU A 146 -19.21 -14.43 6.50
CA LEU A 146 -19.50 -14.29 5.08
C LEU A 146 -20.20 -15.53 4.53
N ASN A 147 -21.18 -15.33 3.65
CA ASN A 147 -21.72 -16.40 2.86
C ASN A 147 -20.70 -16.87 1.78
N LYS A 148 -21.01 -17.95 1.04
CA LYS A 148 -20.13 -18.50 0.01
C LYS A 148 -19.71 -17.44 -1.03
N GLN A 149 -20.66 -16.62 -1.50
CA GLN A 149 -20.39 -15.58 -2.50
C GLN A 149 -19.51 -14.47 -1.91
N GLY A 150 -19.77 -14.03 -0.69
CA GLY A 150 -18.93 -13.06 0.01
C GLY A 150 -17.51 -13.54 0.22
N THR A 151 -17.32 -14.82 0.53
CA THR A 151 -15.99 -15.44 0.67
C THR A 151 -15.23 -15.46 -0.67
N ILE A 152 -15.89 -15.83 -1.77
CA ILE A 152 -15.30 -15.82 -3.11
C ILE A 152 -14.89 -14.39 -3.48
N ASN A 153 -15.78 -13.42 -3.33
CA ASN A 153 -15.50 -12.02 -3.63
C ASN A 153 -14.33 -11.49 -2.79
N PHE A 154 -14.27 -11.84 -1.49
CA PHE A 154 -13.14 -11.49 -0.63
C PHE A 154 -11.80 -11.98 -1.19
N HIS A 155 -11.71 -13.27 -1.54
CA HIS A 155 -10.46 -13.83 -2.05
C HIS A 155 -10.04 -13.21 -3.38
N ILE A 156 -10.97 -12.93 -4.28
CA ILE A 156 -10.67 -12.28 -5.57
C ILE A 156 -10.11 -10.88 -5.34
N ILE A 157 -10.74 -10.08 -4.48
CA ILE A 157 -10.31 -8.72 -4.17
C ILE A 157 -8.96 -8.73 -3.43
N ASN A 158 -8.81 -9.62 -2.46
CA ASN A 158 -7.56 -9.76 -1.72
C ASN A 158 -6.38 -10.13 -2.64
N ASN A 159 -6.59 -11.05 -3.58
CA ASN A 159 -5.59 -11.40 -4.58
C ASN A 159 -5.28 -10.24 -5.53
N PHE A 160 -6.28 -9.46 -5.92
CA PHE A 160 -6.06 -8.26 -6.74
C PHE A 160 -5.21 -7.23 -5.98
N ILE A 161 -5.57 -6.88 -4.74
CA ILE A 161 -4.80 -5.95 -3.91
C ILE A 161 -3.36 -6.46 -3.76
N ARG A 162 -3.18 -7.73 -3.44
CA ARG A 162 -1.86 -8.34 -3.32
C ARG A 162 -1.06 -8.23 -4.61
N SER A 163 -1.66 -8.50 -5.76
CA SER A 163 -0.98 -8.38 -7.05
C SER A 163 -0.55 -6.94 -7.35
N GLU A 164 -1.38 -5.95 -7.02
CA GLU A 164 -1.06 -4.55 -7.27
C GLU A 164 0.01 -3.98 -6.32
N PHE A 165 -0.03 -4.35 -5.05
CA PHE A 165 0.92 -3.81 -4.06
C PHE A 165 2.22 -4.62 -3.94
N CYS A 166 2.21 -5.91 -4.31
CA CYS A 166 3.36 -6.79 -4.20
C CYS A 166 4.00 -7.13 -5.54
N ARG A 167 3.70 -6.42 -6.62
CA ARG A 167 4.36 -6.63 -7.92
C ARG A 167 5.87 -6.42 -7.77
N PRO A 168 6.71 -7.32 -8.34
CA PRO A 168 8.12 -7.03 -8.52
C PRO A 168 8.29 -5.70 -9.27
N LYS A 169 9.35 -4.97 -8.97
CA LYS A 169 9.75 -3.84 -9.81
C LYS A 169 10.36 -4.44 -11.08
N ASP A 170 9.77 -4.17 -12.24
CA ASP A 170 10.43 -4.35 -13.54
C ASP A 170 11.60 -3.38 -13.68
#